data_c3bf8576c35e81e8bbf1f5fa5e04b152
#
_entry.id   c3bf8576c35e81e8bbf1f5fa5e04b152
#
_cell.length_a   1.000
_cell.length_b   1.000
_cell.length_c   1.000
_cell.angle_alpha   90.00
_cell.angle_beta   90.00
_cell.angle_gamma   90.00
#
_symmetry.space_group_name_H-M   'P 1'
#
loop_
_entity.id
_entity.type
_entity.pdbx_description
1 polymer ?
#
loop_
_entity_poly.entity_id
_entity_poly.type
_entity_poly.pdbx_seq_one_letter_code
_entity_poly.pdbx_strand_id
1 'polypeptide(L)'
;LCMELLEKYITPQDTVLDVGCGSGILSIVALKLGASAVVGTDLDPDCMTSTHENMEVNHLDPSLGTFYVGNLIDDAALQEKVGTEEYDIVVANILADVIIPMAPVIPARLKRGGYFITSGIIDFKENAVKEAIEAAGLTVVEINHQGEWVNITARKPE
;
A
#
# COMPACT_ATOMS: atom_id res chain seq x y z
N LEU A 1 -6.29 -11.33 -5.10
CA LEU A 1 -4.97 -11.77 -4.60
C LEU A 1 -4.40 -10.80 -3.56
N CYS A 2 -4.44 -9.49 -3.82
CA CYS A 2 -3.97 -8.49 -2.86
C CYS A 2 -4.84 -8.43 -1.60
N MET A 3 -6.15 -8.58 -1.75
CA MET A 3 -7.09 -8.62 -0.62
C MET A 3 -6.83 -9.80 0.30
N GLU A 4 -6.51 -10.96 -0.24
CA GLU A 4 -6.19 -12.17 0.53
C GLU A 4 -4.93 -11.98 1.36
N LEU A 5 -3.92 -11.31 0.80
CA LEU A 5 -2.70 -10.99 1.52
C LEU A 5 -2.94 -9.96 2.60
N LEU A 6 -3.76 -8.95 2.33
CA LEU A 6 -4.13 -7.97 3.33
C LEU A 6 -4.84 -8.64 4.50
N GLU A 7 -5.78 -9.54 4.22
CA GLU A 7 -6.47 -10.34 5.26
C GLU A 7 -5.48 -11.18 6.08
N LYS A 8 -4.48 -11.77 5.41
CA LYS A 8 -3.48 -12.61 6.08
C LYS A 8 -2.60 -11.83 7.07
N TYR A 9 -2.20 -10.61 6.70
CA TYR A 9 -1.20 -9.86 7.47
C TYR A 9 -1.78 -8.79 8.38
N ILE A 10 -3.02 -8.35 8.16
CA ILE A 10 -3.61 -7.31 8.97
C ILE A 10 -4.02 -7.86 10.34
N THR A 11 -3.80 -7.05 11.38
CA THR A 11 -4.34 -7.31 12.70
C THR A 11 -5.26 -6.15 13.10
N PRO A 12 -6.23 -6.38 14.01
CA PRO A 12 -7.10 -5.29 14.49
C PRO A 12 -6.28 -4.13 15.03
N GLN A 13 -6.71 -2.91 14.73
CA GLN A 13 -6.09 -1.65 15.12
C GLN A 13 -4.84 -1.26 14.28
N ASP A 14 -4.48 -2.03 13.27
CA ASP A 14 -3.39 -1.65 12.36
C ASP A 14 -3.71 -0.37 11.60
N THR A 15 -2.66 0.39 11.27
CA THR A 15 -2.73 1.54 10.38
C THR A 15 -2.21 1.14 9.01
N VAL A 16 -2.93 1.46 7.95
CA VAL A 16 -2.63 1.02 6.59
C VAL A 16 -2.44 2.23 5.66
N LEU A 17 -1.38 2.18 4.86
CA LEU A 17 -1.16 3.13 3.76
C LEU A 17 -1.44 2.42 2.44
N ASP A 18 -2.35 2.99 1.65
CA ASP A 18 -2.76 2.47 0.33
C ASP A 18 -2.19 3.38 -0.75
N VAL A 19 -1.08 2.97 -1.35
CA VAL A 19 -0.38 3.74 -2.38
C VAL A 19 -0.98 3.43 -3.75
N GLY A 20 -1.42 4.47 -4.46
CA GLY A 20 -2.17 4.30 -5.70
C GLY A 20 -3.58 3.77 -5.39
N CYS A 21 -4.28 4.43 -4.49
CA CYS A 21 -5.52 3.89 -3.90
C CYS A 21 -6.69 3.77 -4.90
N GLY A 22 -6.67 4.49 -6.00
CA GLY A 22 -7.72 4.43 -7.02
C GLY A 22 -9.10 4.68 -6.45
N SER A 23 -10.00 3.70 -6.59
CA SER A 23 -11.36 3.77 -6.04
C SER A 23 -11.43 3.53 -4.52
N GLY A 24 -10.29 3.23 -3.90
CA GLY A 24 -10.20 3.02 -2.45
C GLY A 24 -10.58 1.63 -1.98
N ILE A 25 -10.66 0.64 -2.88
CA ILE A 25 -11.15 -0.69 -2.52
C ILE A 25 -10.28 -1.37 -1.45
N LEU A 26 -8.95 -1.26 -1.55
CA LEU A 26 -8.06 -1.87 -0.56
C LEU A 26 -8.13 -1.15 0.78
N SER A 27 -8.29 0.17 0.78
CA SER A 27 -8.52 0.97 1.98
C SER A 27 -9.81 0.54 2.68
N ILE A 28 -10.88 0.34 1.92
CA ILE A 28 -12.18 -0.10 2.43
C ILE A 28 -12.07 -1.51 3.03
N VAL A 29 -11.41 -2.42 2.33
CA VAL A 29 -11.19 -3.79 2.83
C VAL A 29 -10.38 -3.76 4.13
N ALA A 30 -9.33 -2.94 4.20
CA ALA A 30 -8.53 -2.81 5.41
C ALA A 30 -9.36 -2.34 6.61
N LEU A 31 -10.22 -1.34 6.42
CA LEU A 31 -11.11 -0.85 7.47
C LEU A 31 -12.11 -1.91 7.92
N LYS A 32 -12.67 -2.66 6.96
CA LYS A 32 -13.60 -3.76 7.28
C LYS A 32 -12.93 -4.93 7.99
N LEU A 33 -11.62 -5.09 7.81
CA LEU A 33 -10.81 -6.10 8.51
C LEU A 33 -10.34 -5.63 9.90
N GLY A 34 -10.66 -4.40 10.29
CA GLY A 34 -10.38 -3.90 11.63
C GLY A 34 -9.27 -2.88 11.74
N ALA A 35 -8.74 -2.36 10.63
CA ALA A 35 -7.76 -1.29 10.68
C ALA A 35 -8.32 -0.09 11.44
N SER A 36 -7.47 0.55 12.25
CA SER A 36 -7.87 1.73 13.01
C SER A 36 -7.97 2.98 12.15
N ALA A 37 -7.16 3.05 11.10
CA ALA A 37 -7.16 4.15 10.14
C ALA A 37 -6.47 3.73 8.84
N VAL A 38 -6.85 4.37 7.75
CA VAL A 38 -6.16 4.22 6.47
C VAL A 38 -5.78 5.59 5.93
N VAL A 39 -4.66 5.64 5.23
CA VAL A 39 -4.24 6.79 4.44
C VAL A 39 -4.06 6.29 3.01
N GLY A 40 -4.60 7.00 2.05
CA GLY A 40 -4.44 6.66 0.63
C GLY A 40 -3.80 7.79 -0.14
N THR A 41 -3.01 7.47 -1.15
CA THR A 41 -2.44 8.45 -2.08
C THR A 41 -2.71 8.03 -3.51
N ASP A 42 -2.93 9.00 -4.38
CA ASP A 42 -3.06 8.77 -5.82
C ASP A 42 -2.67 10.03 -6.59
N LEU A 43 -2.19 9.84 -7.82
CA LEU A 43 -1.85 10.94 -8.71
C LEU A 43 -3.09 11.62 -9.29
N ASP A 44 -4.20 10.90 -9.40
CA ASP A 44 -5.43 11.35 -10.04
C ASP A 44 -6.39 11.97 -9.01
N PRO A 45 -6.71 13.27 -9.13
CA PRO A 45 -7.67 13.90 -8.22
C PRO A 45 -9.06 13.26 -8.22
N ASP A 46 -9.47 12.64 -9.33
CA ASP A 46 -10.77 11.99 -9.45
C ASP A 46 -10.89 10.78 -8.52
N CYS A 47 -9.76 10.18 -8.14
CA CYS A 47 -9.74 9.07 -7.18
C CYS A 47 -10.23 9.49 -5.80
N MET A 48 -10.06 10.75 -5.41
CA MET A 48 -10.53 11.25 -4.11
C MET A 48 -12.05 11.18 -4.01
N THR A 49 -12.75 11.64 -5.06
CA THR A 49 -14.21 11.58 -5.12
C THR A 49 -14.70 10.14 -5.09
N SER A 50 -14.11 9.28 -5.93
CA SER A 50 -14.49 7.86 -6.01
C SER A 50 -14.28 7.15 -4.68
N THR A 51 -13.16 7.40 -4.01
CA THR A 51 -12.85 6.79 -2.73
C THR A 51 -13.85 7.21 -1.65
N HIS A 52 -14.17 8.51 -1.57
CA HIS A 52 -15.13 9.01 -0.58
C HIS A 52 -16.54 8.46 -0.82
N GLU A 53 -16.96 8.38 -2.09
CA GLU A 53 -18.25 7.78 -2.45
C GLU A 53 -18.32 6.31 -2.06
N ASN A 54 -17.25 5.56 -2.31
CA ASN A 54 -17.20 4.14 -1.98
C ASN A 54 -17.17 3.90 -0.46
N MET A 55 -16.52 4.76 0.30
CA MET A 55 -16.58 4.70 1.76
C MET A 55 -18.02 4.93 2.27
N GLU A 56 -18.70 5.91 1.73
CA GLU A 56 -20.08 6.23 2.09
C GLU A 56 -21.03 5.06 1.78
N VAL A 57 -20.93 4.51 0.57
CA VAL A 57 -21.75 3.36 0.14
C VAL A 57 -21.52 2.13 1.05
N ASN A 58 -20.31 1.98 1.58
CA ASN A 58 -19.97 0.88 2.48
C ASN A 58 -20.20 1.20 3.96
N HIS A 59 -20.83 2.33 4.26
CA HIS A 59 -21.19 2.75 5.63
C HIS A 59 -19.99 2.88 6.56
N LEU A 60 -18.85 3.34 6.03
CA LEU A 60 -17.64 3.55 6.81
C LEU A 60 -17.57 5.00 7.31
N ASP A 61 -17.05 5.16 8.54
CA ASP A 61 -16.83 6.48 9.11
C ASP A 61 -15.77 7.24 8.30
N PRO A 62 -16.10 8.41 7.72
CA PRO A 62 -15.14 9.16 6.90
C PRO A 62 -13.88 9.57 7.66
N SER A 63 -13.95 9.70 8.99
CA SER A 63 -12.80 10.09 9.81
C SER A 63 -11.71 9.00 9.88
N LEU A 64 -12.03 7.78 9.49
CA LEU A 64 -11.06 6.66 9.48
C LEU A 64 -10.17 6.64 8.25
N GLY A 65 -10.49 7.42 7.22
CA GLY A 65 -9.71 7.48 5.99
C GLY A 65 -9.27 8.91 5.67
N THR A 66 -8.00 9.06 5.32
CA THR A 66 -7.42 10.32 4.84
C THR A 66 -6.76 10.08 3.51
N PHE A 67 -7.14 10.85 2.49
CA PHE A 67 -6.68 10.62 1.12
C PHE A 67 -6.05 11.89 0.55
N TYR A 68 -4.86 11.71 -0.05
CA TYR A 68 -4.08 12.81 -0.61
C TYR A 68 -3.83 12.60 -2.10
N VAL A 69 -3.83 13.69 -2.86
CA VAL A 69 -3.39 13.70 -4.26
C VAL A 69 -1.92 14.05 -4.31
N GLY A 70 -1.13 13.25 -5.01
CA GLY A 70 0.28 13.51 -5.21
C GLY A 70 1.10 12.27 -5.47
N ASN A 71 2.40 12.47 -5.73
CA ASN A 71 3.35 11.41 -6.00
C ASN A 71 4.26 11.19 -4.77
N LEU A 72 4.07 10.09 -4.09
CA LEU A 72 4.85 9.75 -2.89
C LEU A 72 6.36 9.60 -3.18
N ILE A 73 6.73 9.32 -4.43
CA ILE A 73 8.12 9.08 -4.81
C ILE A 73 8.98 10.33 -4.64
N ASP A 74 8.49 11.50 -5.05
CA ASP A 74 9.29 12.72 -5.15
C ASP A 74 8.68 13.96 -4.49
N ASP A 75 7.47 13.87 -3.96
CA ASP A 75 6.80 15.00 -3.30
C ASP A 75 7.12 15.00 -1.79
N ALA A 76 8.08 15.82 -1.40
CA ALA A 76 8.50 15.92 0.00
C ALA A 76 7.35 16.38 0.93
N ALA A 77 6.50 17.28 0.45
CA ALA A 77 5.36 17.75 1.24
C ALA A 77 4.35 16.64 1.48
N LEU A 78 4.11 15.78 0.46
CA LEU A 78 3.24 14.63 0.60
C LEU A 78 3.85 13.59 1.56
N GLN A 79 5.14 13.33 1.44
CA GLN A 79 5.84 12.40 2.34
C GLN A 79 5.73 12.84 3.80
N GLU A 80 5.82 14.15 4.06
CA GLU A 80 5.64 14.70 5.39
C GLU A 80 4.22 14.53 5.91
N LYS A 81 3.21 14.76 5.08
CA LYS A 81 1.80 14.58 5.45
C LYS A 81 1.46 13.12 5.72
N VAL A 82 1.99 12.22 4.91
CA VAL A 82 1.83 10.78 5.08
C VAL A 82 2.49 10.31 6.36
N GLY A 83 3.67 10.83 6.68
CA GLY A 83 4.38 10.58 7.94
C GLY A 83 5.42 9.47 7.85
N THR A 84 6.14 9.29 8.94
CA THR A 84 7.21 8.29 9.06
C THR A 84 6.93 7.32 10.19
N GLU A 85 7.23 6.03 9.96
CA GLU A 85 7.05 4.95 10.94
C GLU A 85 5.64 4.91 11.57
N GLU A 86 4.62 5.22 10.76
CA GLU A 86 3.23 5.27 11.21
C GLU A 86 2.38 4.09 10.77
N TYR A 87 2.87 3.30 9.80
CA TYR A 87 2.05 2.26 9.17
C TYR A 87 2.53 0.87 9.53
N ASP A 88 1.59 0.02 9.90
CA ASP A 88 1.82 -1.41 10.10
C ASP A 88 1.88 -2.13 8.76
N ILE A 89 1.12 -1.65 7.79
CA ILE A 89 1.06 -2.20 6.43
C ILE A 89 1.05 -1.07 5.41
N VAL A 90 1.85 -1.23 4.35
CA VAL A 90 1.76 -0.43 3.14
C VAL A 90 1.36 -1.37 2.01
N VAL A 91 0.26 -1.07 1.32
CA VAL A 91 -0.20 -1.84 0.16
C VAL A 91 -0.03 -1.02 -1.10
N ALA A 92 0.39 -1.66 -2.18
CA ALA A 92 0.54 -1.03 -3.49
C ALA A 92 0.12 -2.01 -4.59
N ASN A 93 -1.06 -1.82 -5.14
CA ASN A 93 -1.56 -2.59 -6.28
C ASN A 93 -1.42 -1.74 -7.54
N ILE A 94 -0.19 -1.61 -8.01
CA ILE A 94 0.20 -0.73 -9.11
C ILE A 94 1.23 -1.42 -10.01
N LEU A 95 1.55 -0.78 -11.12
CA LEU A 95 2.49 -1.35 -12.10
C LEU A 95 3.92 -1.45 -11.53
N ALA A 96 4.64 -2.46 -11.97
CA ALA A 96 6.04 -2.69 -11.58
C ALA A 96 6.92 -1.45 -11.79
N ASP A 97 6.73 -0.76 -12.92
CA ASP A 97 7.51 0.43 -13.26
C ASP A 97 7.27 1.61 -12.30
N VAL A 98 6.19 1.57 -11.51
CA VAL A 98 5.92 2.54 -10.44
C VAL A 98 6.44 2.03 -9.10
N ILE A 99 6.31 0.73 -8.83
CA ILE A 99 6.80 0.12 -7.58
C ILE A 99 8.32 0.25 -7.46
N ILE A 100 9.07 0.02 -8.53
CA ILE A 100 10.53 0.04 -8.52
C ILE A 100 11.07 1.40 -8.03
N PRO A 101 10.69 2.55 -8.61
CA PRO A 101 11.17 3.83 -8.09
C PRO A 101 10.57 4.21 -6.74
N MET A 102 9.46 3.60 -6.34
CA MET A 102 8.82 3.87 -5.06
C MET A 102 9.46 3.11 -3.89
N ALA A 103 10.03 1.94 -4.16
CA ALA A 103 10.59 1.08 -3.12
C ALA A 103 11.51 1.82 -2.14
N PRO A 104 12.40 2.73 -2.57
CA PRO A 104 13.27 3.44 -1.64
C PRO A 104 12.59 4.31 -0.60
N VAL A 105 11.37 4.80 -0.86
CA VAL A 105 10.65 5.69 0.07
C VAL A 105 9.71 4.94 1.01
N ILE A 106 9.49 3.65 0.78
CA ILE A 106 8.54 2.84 1.56
C ILE A 106 9.04 2.51 2.96
N PRO A 107 10.32 2.10 3.18
CA PRO A 107 10.74 1.73 4.53
C PRO A 107 10.55 2.83 5.56
N ALA A 108 10.73 4.10 5.18
CA ALA A 108 10.53 5.23 6.08
C ALA A 108 9.06 5.38 6.52
N ARG A 109 8.10 4.87 5.75
CA ARG A 109 6.67 4.91 6.08
C ARG A 109 6.28 3.82 7.07
N LEU A 110 6.96 2.68 7.04
CA LEU A 110 6.63 1.50 7.84
C LEU A 110 7.18 1.58 9.26
N LYS A 111 6.39 1.09 10.20
CA LYS A 111 6.90 0.72 11.52
C LYS A 111 7.85 -0.47 11.40
N ARG A 112 8.76 -0.62 12.34
CA ARG A 112 9.61 -1.81 12.41
C ARG A 112 8.73 -3.06 12.53
N GLY A 113 9.04 -4.08 11.75
CA GLY A 113 8.22 -5.30 11.67
C GLY A 113 6.99 -5.17 10.78
N GLY A 114 6.75 -4.01 10.20
CA GLY A 114 5.62 -3.78 9.28
C GLY A 114 5.82 -4.45 7.93
N TYR A 115 4.75 -4.60 7.17
CA TYR A 115 4.73 -5.31 5.90
C TYR A 115 4.47 -4.37 4.72
N PHE A 116 5.17 -4.63 3.62
CA PHE A 116 4.92 -4.01 2.32
C PHE A 116 4.33 -5.07 1.38
N ILE A 117 3.07 -4.90 1.02
CA ILE A 117 2.34 -5.84 0.16
C ILE A 117 2.21 -5.21 -1.23
N THR A 118 2.83 -5.82 -2.24
CA THR A 118 2.73 -5.36 -3.63
C THR A 118 1.95 -6.36 -4.47
N SER A 119 1.22 -5.87 -5.46
CA SER A 119 0.48 -6.67 -6.43
C SER A 119 0.38 -5.91 -7.75
N GLY A 120 -0.13 -6.58 -8.79
CA GLY A 120 -0.23 -5.97 -10.11
C GLY A 120 1.07 -6.03 -10.91
N ILE A 121 1.99 -6.90 -10.52
CA ILE A 121 3.30 -7.07 -11.17
C ILE A 121 3.18 -8.12 -12.26
N ILE A 122 3.56 -7.77 -13.49
CA ILE A 122 3.65 -8.75 -14.58
C ILE A 122 4.85 -9.66 -14.34
N ASP A 123 4.73 -10.94 -14.66
CA ASP A 123 5.67 -11.98 -14.27
C ASP A 123 7.14 -11.72 -14.70
N PHE A 124 7.36 -11.17 -15.88
CA PHE A 124 8.73 -10.88 -16.34
C PHE A 124 9.39 -9.71 -15.60
N LYS A 125 8.64 -8.96 -14.79
CA LYS A 125 9.17 -7.89 -13.94
C LYS A 125 9.41 -8.34 -12.48
N GLU A 126 9.11 -9.57 -12.15
CA GLU A 126 9.23 -10.09 -10.78
C GLU A 126 10.60 -9.83 -10.17
N ASN A 127 11.67 -10.21 -10.89
CA ASN A 127 13.04 -10.07 -10.36
C ASN A 127 13.43 -8.60 -10.16
N ALA A 128 13.05 -7.72 -11.08
CA ALA A 128 13.35 -6.30 -10.97
C ALA A 128 12.68 -5.67 -9.75
N VAL A 129 11.42 -6.02 -9.48
CA VAL A 129 10.70 -5.54 -8.30
C VAL A 129 11.29 -6.11 -7.03
N LYS A 130 11.57 -7.42 -7.00
CA LYS A 130 12.20 -8.08 -5.86
C LYS A 130 13.52 -7.42 -5.49
N GLU A 131 14.38 -7.20 -6.48
CA GLU A 131 15.68 -6.55 -6.27
C GLU A 131 15.53 -5.13 -5.73
N ALA A 132 14.58 -4.36 -6.24
CA ALA A 132 14.32 -3.00 -5.76
C ALA A 132 13.85 -2.98 -4.30
N ILE A 133 12.99 -3.91 -3.93
CA ILE A 133 12.48 -4.05 -2.56
C ILE A 133 13.61 -4.45 -1.60
N GLU A 134 14.43 -5.42 -2.00
CA GLU A 134 15.56 -5.87 -1.19
C GLU A 134 16.63 -4.79 -1.07
N ALA A 135 16.92 -4.06 -2.15
CA ALA A 135 17.87 -2.94 -2.13
C ALA A 135 17.42 -1.80 -1.20
N ALA A 136 16.11 -1.65 -1.00
CA ALA A 136 15.56 -0.67 -0.07
C ALA A 136 15.70 -1.07 1.41
N GLY A 137 16.13 -2.31 1.68
CA GLY A 137 16.34 -2.81 3.04
C GLY A 137 15.19 -3.64 3.60
N LEU A 138 14.22 -4.01 2.78
CA LEU A 138 13.11 -4.86 3.18
C LEU A 138 13.45 -6.33 2.88
N THR A 139 12.90 -7.25 3.68
CA THR A 139 13.08 -8.68 3.49
C THR A 139 11.85 -9.27 2.84
N VAL A 140 12.01 -9.87 1.66
CA VAL A 140 10.91 -10.55 0.97
C VAL A 140 10.55 -11.81 1.75
N VAL A 141 9.27 -11.94 2.11
CA VAL A 141 8.77 -13.07 2.91
C VAL A 141 7.89 -14.01 2.12
N GLU A 142 7.32 -13.55 1.02
CA GLU A 142 6.42 -14.39 0.21
C GLU A 142 6.26 -13.81 -1.19
N ILE A 143 6.21 -14.69 -2.18
CA ILE A 143 5.94 -14.35 -3.58
C ILE A 143 4.87 -15.32 -4.07
N ASN A 144 3.81 -14.81 -4.66
CA ASN A 144 2.73 -15.63 -5.21
C ASN A 144 2.49 -15.29 -6.68
N HIS A 145 2.10 -16.31 -7.42
CA HIS A 145 1.80 -16.19 -8.85
C HIS A 145 0.33 -16.57 -9.10
N GLN A 146 -0.31 -15.80 -9.97
CA GLN A 146 -1.65 -16.11 -10.47
C GLN A 146 -1.68 -15.79 -11.96
N GLY A 147 -1.54 -16.82 -12.80
CA GLY A 147 -1.33 -16.63 -14.23
C GLY A 147 -0.06 -15.85 -14.48
N GLU A 148 -0.16 -14.76 -15.21
CA GLU A 148 0.96 -13.86 -15.50
C GLU A 148 1.19 -12.78 -14.43
N TRP A 149 0.38 -12.76 -13.37
CA TRP A 149 0.45 -11.74 -12.31
C TRP A 149 1.16 -12.28 -11.08
N VAL A 150 1.94 -11.39 -10.47
CA VAL A 150 2.78 -11.70 -9.31
C VAL A 150 2.47 -10.72 -8.20
N ASN A 151 2.48 -11.21 -6.97
CA ASN A 151 2.56 -10.34 -5.80
C ASN A 151 3.81 -10.66 -4.99
N ILE A 152 4.34 -9.64 -4.33
CA ILE A 152 5.52 -9.75 -3.48
C ILE A 152 5.19 -9.07 -2.16
N THR A 153 5.34 -9.82 -1.06
CA THR A 153 5.20 -9.27 0.29
C THR A 153 6.56 -9.24 0.96
N ALA A 154 6.91 -8.10 1.53
CA ALA A 154 8.17 -7.91 2.21
C ALA A 154 7.92 -7.35 3.62
N ARG A 155 8.91 -7.49 4.50
CA ARG A 155 8.83 -7.05 5.90
C ARG A 155 9.98 -6.11 6.22
N LYS A 156 9.69 -5.05 6.95
CA LYS A 156 10.72 -4.17 7.51
C LYS A 156 11.32 -4.87 8.74
N PRO A 157 12.64 -5.07 8.82
CA PRO A 157 13.27 -5.69 9.99
C PRO A 157 12.97 -4.91 11.27
N GLU A 158 12.91 -5.63 12.37
CA GLU A 158 12.71 -5.05 13.71
C GLU A 158 13.95 -4.33 14.25
#